data_871422dc5de5db77d7a51c13991b0a55
#
_entry.id   871422dc5de5db77d7a51c13991b0a55
#
_cell.length_a   1.000
_cell.length_b   1.000
_cell.length_c   1.000
_cell.angle_alpha   90.00
_cell.angle_beta   90.00
_cell.angle_gamma   90.00
#
_symmetry.space_group_name_H-M   'P 1'
#
loop_
_entity.id
_entity.type
_entity.pdbx_description
1 polymer ?
#
loop_
_entity_poly.entity_id
_entity_poly.type
_entity_poly.pdbx_seq_one_letter_code
_entity_poly.pdbx_strand_id
1 'polypeptide(L)'
;MAQATDLPRNEAGIAAVLGILKQQFGERFHTGQTLREQHGHTTTWIKNQAPDAAVFAKSTQDVSDIVRVCATHKVPVIAFGTGTSLEGHVNAPAGGVSVDLSQMDNVLEVNAGDLDCRVQPGVTREALNTHLRDQGLFFPIDPGANASLGGMTATRASGTNA
;
A
#
# COMPACT_ATOMS: atom_id res chain seq x y z
N MET A 1 -20.35 20.90 4.36
CA MET A 1 -19.47 19.94 3.66
C MET A 1 -18.05 20.27 4.08
N ALA A 2 -17.34 19.34 4.74
CA ALA A 2 -15.91 19.54 5.02
C ALA A 2 -15.19 19.51 3.67
N GLN A 3 -14.61 20.65 3.26
CA GLN A 3 -13.72 20.67 2.11
C GLN A 3 -12.47 19.91 2.48
N ALA A 4 -11.99 19.04 1.56
CA ALA A 4 -10.65 18.48 1.67
C ALA A 4 -9.69 19.68 1.73
N THR A 5 -9.19 19.97 2.91
CA THR A 5 -8.22 21.05 3.11
C THR A 5 -6.89 20.54 2.55
N ASP A 6 -6.36 21.24 1.56
CA ASP A 6 -4.98 21.03 1.16
C ASP A 6 -4.10 21.33 2.37
N LEU A 7 -3.44 20.31 2.88
CA LEU A 7 -2.50 20.46 3.99
C LEU A 7 -1.21 21.12 3.48
N PRO A 8 -0.50 21.85 4.35
CA PRO A 8 0.76 22.47 3.94
C PRO A 8 1.75 21.42 3.45
N ARG A 9 2.32 21.64 2.28
CA ARG A 9 3.26 20.76 1.62
C ARG A 9 4.70 21.16 1.93
N ASN A 10 5.57 20.18 2.17
CA ASN A 10 7.00 20.39 2.33
C ASN A 10 7.71 20.22 0.97
N GLU A 11 7.61 21.21 0.09
CA GLU A 11 8.15 21.12 -1.27
C GLU A 11 9.65 20.85 -1.32
N ALA A 12 10.44 21.46 -0.44
CA ALA A 12 11.89 21.22 -0.38
C ALA A 12 12.20 19.79 0.05
N GLY A 13 11.51 19.28 1.07
CA GLY A 13 11.65 17.89 1.52
C GLY A 13 11.24 16.91 0.45
N ILE A 14 10.10 17.15 -0.22
CA ILE A 14 9.61 16.31 -1.32
C ILE A 14 10.66 16.25 -2.43
N ALA A 15 11.18 17.37 -2.91
CA ALA A 15 12.19 17.41 -3.97
C ALA A 15 13.45 16.62 -3.59
N ALA A 16 13.93 16.73 -2.35
CA ALA A 16 15.07 15.97 -1.85
C ALA A 16 14.80 14.45 -1.84
N VAL A 17 13.65 14.04 -1.30
CA VAL A 17 13.23 12.62 -1.24
C VAL A 17 13.11 12.02 -2.63
N LEU A 18 12.47 12.72 -3.57
CA LEU A 18 12.33 12.23 -4.94
C LEU A 18 13.69 12.00 -5.60
N GLY A 19 14.66 12.88 -5.39
CA GLY A 19 16.02 12.72 -5.90
C GLY A 19 16.72 11.47 -5.33
N ILE A 20 16.65 11.27 -4.01
CA ILE A 20 17.27 10.14 -3.32
C ILE A 20 16.60 8.82 -3.73
N LEU A 21 15.28 8.75 -3.69
CA LEU A 21 14.55 7.51 -4.00
C LEU A 21 14.68 7.13 -5.48
N LYS A 22 14.74 8.11 -6.40
CA LYS A 22 14.99 7.84 -7.81
C LYS A 22 16.36 7.16 -8.02
N GLN A 23 17.39 7.63 -7.33
CA GLN A 23 18.72 7.03 -7.41
C GLN A 23 18.76 5.63 -6.80
N GLN A 24 18.08 5.43 -5.66
CA GLN A 24 18.11 4.18 -4.91
C GLN A 24 17.25 3.07 -5.54
N PHE A 25 16.06 3.41 -6.07
CA PHE A 25 15.08 2.45 -6.54
C PHE A 25 15.00 2.33 -8.08
N GLY A 26 15.59 3.26 -8.83
CA GLY A 26 15.67 3.18 -10.29
C GLY A 26 14.33 2.97 -10.98
N GLU A 27 14.18 1.85 -11.70
CA GLU A 27 12.96 1.49 -12.43
C GLU A 27 11.74 1.22 -11.54
N ARG A 28 11.93 1.03 -10.24
CA ARG A 28 10.84 0.85 -9.27
C ARG A 28 10.31 2.18 -8.71
N PHE A 29 10.90 3.30 -9.10
CA PHE A 29 10.50 4.64 -8.72
C PHE A 29 9.80 5.35 -9.86
N HIS A 30 8.60 5.85 -9.64
CA HIS A 30 7.76 6.44 -10.68
C HIS A 30 7.19 7.80 -10.27
N THR A 31 7.28 8.76 -11.19
CA THR A 31 6.67 10.10 -11.07
C THR A 31 5.67 10.40 -12.19
N GLY A 32 5.41 9.41 -13.06
CA GLY A 32 4.45 9.56 -14.17
C GLY A 32 3.04 9.86 -13.64
N GLN A 33 2.37 10.80 -14.27
CA GLN A 33 1.07 11.32 -13.82
C GLN A 33 0.03 10.20 -13.69
N THR A 34 -0.14 9.37 -14.70
CA THR A 34 -1.14 8.29 -14.71
C THR A 34 -0.97 7.34 -13.51
N LEU A 35 0.27 6.92 -13.21
CA LEU A 35 0.52 6.02 -12.10
C LEU A 35 0.26 6.69 -10.74
N ARG A 36 0.67 7.95 -10.60
CA ARG A 36 0.40 8.72 -9.40
C ARG A 36 -1.10 8.91 -9.15
N GLU A 37 -1.87 9.19 -10.21
CA GLU A 37 -3.33 9.30 -10.14
C GLU A 37 -3.98 7.98 -9.75
N GLN A 38 -3.49 6.84 -10.24
CA GLN A 38 -3.94 5.51 -9.82
C GLN A 38 -3.68 5.27 -8.32
N HIS A 39 -2.52 5.70 -7.82
CA HIS A 39 -2.15 5.55 -6.42
C HIS A 39 -2.84 6.55 -5.47
N GLY A 40 -3.50 7.57 -5.99
CA GLY A 40 -4.33 8.50 -5.22
C GLY A 40 -5.83 8.37 -5.51
N HIS A 41 -6.22 7.36 -6.34
CA HIS A 41 -7.61 7.15 -6.69
C HIS A 41 -8.37 6.43 -5.58
N THR A 42 -9.51 6.98 -5.22
CA THR A 42 -10.43 6.39 -4.23
C THR A 42 -11.87 6.66 -4.66
N THR A 43 -12.78 5.78 -4.30
CA THR A 43 -14.23 5.92 -4.56
C THR A 43 -14.97 6.65 -3.44
N THR A 44 -14.24 7.20 -2.46
CA THR A 44 -14.83 8.02 -1.39
C THR A 44 -15.33 9.37 -1.93
N TRP A 45 -16.09 10.08 -1.11
CA TRP A 45 -16.55 11.46 -1.39
C TRP A 45 -15.43 12.51 -1.39
N ILE A 46 -14.25 12.15 -0.86
CA ILE A 46 -13.06 13.03 -0.83
C ILE A 46 -12.48 13.13 -2.24
N LYS A 47 -12.10 14.36 -2.65
CA LYS A 47 -11.41 14.56 -3.92
C LYS A 47 -10.09 13.79 -3.95
N ASN A 48 -9.84 13.08 -5.05
CA ASN A 48 -8.60 12.34 -5.25
C ASN A 48 -7.38 13.29 -5.24
N GLN A 49 -6.36 12.93 -4.48
CA GLN A 49 -5.12 13.68 -4.33
C GLN A 49 -3.95 12.72 -4.54
N ALA A 50 -3.32 12.83 -5.71
CA ALA A 50 -2.22 11.96 -6.10
C ALA A 50 -0.95 12.23 -5.27
N PRO A 51 -0.17 11.18 -4.90
CA PRO A 51 1.15 11.35 -4.30
C PRO A 51 2.14 11.97 -5.30
N ASP A 52 3.30 12.42 -4.84
CA ASP A 52 4.35 12.97 -5.69
C ASP A 52 5.13 11.90 -6.44
N ALA A 53 5.24 10.71 -5.84
CA ALA A 53 5.81 9.53 -6.47
C ALA A 53 5.17 8.25 -5.93
N ALA A 54 5.31 7.17 -6.69
CA ALA A 54 5.07 5.80 -6.24
C ALA A 54 6.37 4.99 -6.29
N VAL A 55 6.63 4.19 -5.26
CA VAL A 55 7.80 3.30 -5.18
C VAL A 55 7.34 1.88 -4.90
N PHE A 56 7.73 0.95 -5.75
CA PHE A 56 7.41 -0.47 -5.58
C PHE A 56 8.44 -1.15 -4.68
N ALA A 57 8.04 -1.50 -3.48
CA ALA A 57 8.89 -2.24 -2.54
C ALA A 57 8.80 -3.75 -2.81
N LYS A 58 9.96 -4.43 -2.69
CA LYS A 58 10.06 -5.90 -2.83
C LYS A 58 10.47 -6.58 -1.52
N SER A 59 10.86 -5.80 -0.52
CA SER A 59 11.36 -6.32 0.75
C SER A 59 11.02 -5.39 1.91
N THR A 60 11.03 -5.93 3.12
CA THR A 60 10.95 -5.15 4.35
C THR A 60 12.07 -4.10 4.45
N GLN A 61 13.25 -4.40 3.92
CA GLN A 61 14.36 -3.46 3.90
C GLN A 61 14.07 -2.28 2.98
N ASP A 62 13.48 -2.50 1.78
CA ASP A 62 13.04 -1.41 0.90
C ASP A 62 12.08 -0.46 1.62
N VAL A 63 11.08 -1.02 2.30
CA VAL A 63 10.11 -0.22 3.08
C VAL A 63 10.81 0.58 4.16
N SER A 64 11.72 -0.05 4.92
CA SER A 64 12.49 0.62 5.97
C SER A 64 13.31 1.78 5.43
N ASP A 65 13.96 1.59 4.28
CA ASP A 65 14.81 2.62 3.66
C ASP A 65 13.97 3.79 3.14
N ILE A 66 12.84 3.52 2.48
CA ILE A 66 11.90 4.56 2.02
C ILE A 66 11.40 5.38 3.21
N VAL A 67 10.91 4.71 4.25
CA VAL A 67 10.36 5.37 5.44
C VAL A 67 11.44 6.23 6.12
N ARG A 68 12.68 5.73 6.24
CA ARG A 68 13.80 6.47 6.83
C ARG A 68 14.12 7.74 6.05
N VAL A 69 14.20 7.67 4.73
CA VAL A 69 14.45 8.82 3.86
C VAL A 69 13.30 9.83 4.01
N CYS A 70 12.06 9.39 3.91
CA CYS A 70 10.90 10.27 4.05
C CYS A 70 10.84 10.94 5.44
N ALA A 71 11.08 10.18 6.52
CA ALA A 71 11.09 10.70 7.89
C ALA A 71 12.18 11.76 8.09
N THR A 72 13.39 11.53 7.59
CA THR A 72 14.51 12.48 7.68
C THR A 72 14.15 13.83 7.04
N HIS A 73 13.43 13.82 5.96
CA HIS A 73 13.03 15.01 5.22
C HIS A 73 11.60 15.49 5.56
N LYS A 74 10.93 14.87 6.52
CA LYS A 74 9.55 15.19 6.95
C LYS A 74 8.56 15.17 5.77
N VAL A 75 8.62 14.12 4.97
CA VAL A 75 7.74 13.88 3.83
C VAL A 75 6.75 12.77 4.18
N PRO A 76 5.45 12.94 3.90
CA PRO A 76 4.44 11.91 4.16
C PRO A 76 4.71 10.62 3.38
N VAL A 77 4.37 9.49 4.02
CA VAL A 77 4.39 8.15 3.41
C VAL A 77 2.95 7.65 3.35
N ILE A 78 2.54 7.18 2.19
CA ILE A 78 1.23 6.60 1.95
C ILE A 78 1.42 5.12 1.60
N ALA A 79 0.94 4.21 2.45
CA ALA A 79 0.97 2.80 2.11
C ALA A 79 -0.09 2.47 1.05
N PHE A 80 0.29 1.66 0.05
CA PHE A 80 -0.59 1.23 -1.01
C PHE A 80 -0.52 -0.30 -1.19
N GLY A 81 -1.69 -0.94 -1.16
CA GLY A 81 -1.84 -2.36 -1.48
C GLY A 81 -2.61 -2.52 -2.79
N THR A 82 -3.91 -2.79 -2.72
CA THR A 82 -4.81 -2.87 -3.88
C THR A 82 -5.65 -1.61 -4.11
N GLY A 83 -5.52 -0.61 -3.25
CA GLY A 83 -6.25 0.66 -3.37
C GLY A 83 -7.77 0.55 -3.17
N THR A 84 -8.27 -0.55 -2.59
CA THR A 84 -9.71 -0.84 -2.47
C THR A 84 -10.37 -0.26 -1.22
N SER A 85 -9.63 0.42 -0.36
CA SER A 85 -10.18 1.07 0.84
C SER A 85 -11.14 2.21 0.50
N LEU A 86 -12.25 2.28 1.20
CA LEU A 86 -13.30 3.30 1.03
C LEU A 86 -13.10 4.54 1.92
N GLU A 87 -12.05 4.57 2.74
CA GLU A 87 -11.82 5.59 3.77
C GLU A 87 -10.88 6.73 3.33
N GLY A 88 -10.45 6.71 2.05
CA GLY A 88 -9.54 7.73 1.53
C GLY A 88 -8.08 7.57 1.94
N HIS A 89 -7.67 6.40 2.45
CA HIS A 89 -6.31 6.14 2.97
C HIS A 89 -5.20 6.36 1.94
N VAL A 90 -5.49 6.23 0.64
CA VAL A 90 -4.51 6.40 -0.43
C VAL A 90 -4.33 7.85 -0.88
N ASN A 91 -5.15 8.78 -0.38
CA ASN A 91 -5.02 10.20 -0.71
C ASN A 91 -3.77 10.82 -0.08
N ALA A 92 -3.17 11.76 -0.80
CA ALA A 92 -1.95 12.48 -0.41
C ALA A 92 -2.21 13.99 -0.25
N PRO A 93 -3.00 14.45 0.75
CA PRO A 93 -3.39 15.86 0.90
C PRO A 93 -2.22 16.81 1.14
N ALA A 94 -1.10 16.31 1.66
CA ALA A 94 0.14 17.06 1.83
C ALA A 94 1.24 16.63 0.84
N GLY A 95 0.86 15.93 -0.24
CA GLY A 95 1.82 15.26 -1.11
C GLY A 95 2.47 14.06 -0.42
N GLY A 96 3.61 13.62 -0.92
CA GLY A 96 4.40 12.54 -0.33
C GLY A 96 4.61 11.36 -1.26
N VAL A 97 5.10 10.26 -0.71
CA VAL A 97 5.49 9.06 -1.44
C VAL A 97 4.52 7.93 -1.15
N SER A 98 3.92 7.37 -2.21
CA SER A 98 3.16 6.13 -2.13
C SER A 98 4.12 4.94 -2.18
N VAL A 99 4.05 4.08 -1.17
CA VAL A 99 4.83 2.84 -1.09
C VAL A 99 3.93 1.69 -1.50
N ASP A 100 4.15 1.21 -2.71
CA ASP A 100 3.39 0.09 -3.28
C ASP A 100 3.99 -1.23 -2.81
N LEU A 101 3.17 -2.03 -2.13
CA LEU A 101 3.53 -3.32 -1.55
C LEU A 101 3.07 -4.50 -2.40
N SER A 102 2.51 -4.26 -3.60
CA SER A 102 1.97 -5.32 -4.46
C SER A 102 3.01 -6.34 -4.92
N GLN A 103 4.30 -5.94 -4.95
CA GLN A 103 5.40 -6.84 -5.30
C GLN A 103 5.97 -7.63 -4.10
N MET A 104 5.40 -7.47 -2.92
CA MET A 104 5.68 -8.29 -1.74
C MET A 104 4.54 -9.31 -1.58
N ASP A 105 4.47 -10.28 -2.48
CA ASP A 105 3.32 -11.15 -2.70
C ASP A 105 3.59 -12.66 -2.46
N ASN A 106 4.64 -12.98 -1.70
CA ASN A 106 4.97 -14.35 -1.40
C ASN A 106 4.22 -14.88 -0.16
N VAL A 107 3.69 -16.12 -0.27
CA VAL A 107 3.31 -16.95 0.86
C VAL A 107 4.60 -17.58 1.39
N LEU A 108 5.00 -17.24 2.61
CA LEU A 108 6.29 -17.61 3.18
C LEU A 108 6.23 -18.96 3.89
N GLU A 109 5.11 -19.25 4.55
CA GLU A 109 4.93 -20.45 5.37
C GLU A 109 3.45 -20.75 5.58
N VAL A 110 3.08 -22.00 5.61
CA VAL A 110 1.74 -22.49 5.98
C VAL A 110 1.88 -23.61 6.99
N ASN A 111 1.31 -23.41 8.18
CA ASN A 111 1.27 -24.38 9.27
C ASN A 111 -0.16 -24.94 9.37
N ALA A 112 -0.47 -25.93 8.53
CA ALA A 112 -1.82 -26.48 8.41
C ALA A 112 -2.36 -27.07 9.73
N GLY A 113 -1.49 -27.64 10.58
CA GLY A 113 -1.88 -28.17 11.89
C GLY A 113 -2.26 -27.10 12.91
N ASP A 114 -1.65 -25.92 12.81
CA ASP A 114 -1.88 -24.78 13.71
C ASP A 114 -2.90 -23.79 13.13
N LEU A 115 -3.33 -23.99 11.89
CA LEU A 115 -4.25 -23.13 11.14
C LEU A 115 -3.72 -21.70 10.99
N ASP A 116 -2.41 -21.52 10.85
CA ASP A 116 -1.78 -20.25 10.63
C ASP A 116 -0.92 -20.22 9.35
N CYS A 117 -0.57 -19.02 8.90
CA CYS A 117 0.38 -18.83 7.82
C CYS A 117 1.13 -17.52 7.96
N ARG A 118 2.31 -17.46 7.37
CA ARG A 118 3.10 -16.24 7.25
C ARG A 118 3.17 -15.81 5.78
N VAL A 119 2.71 -14.60 5.51
CA VAL A 119 2.62 -14.05 4.15
C VAL A 119 3.23 -12.66 4.08
N GLN A 120 3.62 -12.24 2.90
CA GLN A 120 3.97 -10.85 2.63
C GLN A 120 2.71 -9.99 2.46
N PRO A 121 2.78 -8.67 2.72
CA PRO A 121 1.61 -7.79 2.80
C PRO A 121 0.84 -7.62 1.47
N GLY A 122 1.50 -7.82 0.33
CA GLY A 122 0.90 -7.73 -0.99
C GLY A 122 0.11 -8.98 -1.41
N VAL A 123 0.23 -10.11 -0.69
CA VAL A 123 -0.57 -11.30 -0.97
C VAL A 123 -2.05 -10.95 -0.89
N THR A 124 -2.81 -11.22 -1.95
CA THR A 124 -4.25 -10.99 -1.95
C THR A 124 -5.01 -12.17 -1.33
N ARG A 125 -6.24 -11.91 -0.88
CA ARG A 125 -7.13 -12.94 -0.36
C ARG A 125 -7.29 -14.12 -1.33
N GLU A 126 -7.54 -13.81 -2.60
CA GLU A 126 -7.74 -14.86 -3.62
C GLU A 126 -6.45 -15.64 -3.90
N ALA A 127 -5.30 -14.98 -3.95
CA ALA A 127 -4.02 -15.64 -4.12
C ALA A 127 -3.73 -16.60 -2.95
N LEU A 128 -3.98 -16.16 -1.71
CA LEU A 128 -3.83 -17.03 -0.54
C LEU A 128 -4.79 -18.21 -0.60
N ASN A 129 -6.08 -18.00 -0.92
CA ASN A 129 -7.05 -19.08 -1.01
C ASN A 129 -6.72 -20.09 -2.13
N THR A 130 -6.17 -19.60 -3.24
CA THR A 130 -5.67 -20.48 -4.30
C THR A 130 -4.51 -21.35 -3.81
N HIS A 131 -3.57 -20.76 -3.06
CA HIS A 131 -2.43 -21.46 -2.48
C HIS A 131 -2.85 -22.53 -1.43
N LEU A 132 -3.88 -22.25 -0.64
CA LEU A 132 -4.36 -23.10 0.45
C LEU A 132 -5.27 -24.25 -0.03
N ARG A 133 -5.84 -24.14 -1.23
CA ARG A 133 -6.88 -25.05 -1.75
C ARG A 133 -6.55 -26.52 -1.62
N ASP A 134 -5.35 -26.90 -2.03
CA ASP A 134 -4.94 -28.31 -2.08
C ASP A 134 -4.73 -28.92 -0.67
N GLN A 135 -4.68 -28.07 0.36
CA GLN A 135 -4.60 -28.47 1.76
C GLN A 135 -5.98 -28.51 2.44
N GLY A 136 -7.05 -28.20 1.70
CA GLY A 136 -8.41 -28.11 2.24
C GLY A 136 -8.65 -26.93 3.17
N LEU A 137 -7.79 -25.90 3.10
CA LEU A 137 -7.83 -24.71 3.94
C LEU A 137 -8.27 -23.48 3.14
N PHE A 138 -8.76 -22.46 3.84
CA PHE A 138 -9.06 -21.15 3.26
C PHE A 138 -8.98 -20.05 4.29
N PHE A 139 -8.71 -18.84 3.83
CA PHE A 139 -8.79 -17.62 4.63
C PHE A 139 -10.22 -17.06 4.56
N PRO A 140 -10.97 -16.99 5.69
CA PRO A 140 -12.41 -16.77 5.68
C PRO A 140 -12.83 -15.30 5.50
N ILE A 141 -11.93 -14.35 5.80
CA ILE A 141 -12.30 -12.94 5.76
C ILE A 141 -12.49 -12.46 4.32
N ASP A 142 -13.70 -12.00 4.01
CA ASP A 142 -14.09 -11.57 2.67
C ASP A 142 -14.71 -10.16 2.69
N PRO A 143 -13.91 -9.12 2.42
CA PRO A 143 -14.39 -7.74 2.35
C PRO A 143 -15.13 -7.40 1.05
N GLY A 144 -15.36 -8.37 0.17
CA GLY A 144 -15.97 -8.18 -1.15
C GLY A 144 -14.99 -7.80 -2.25
N ALA A 145 -13.93 -7.10 -1.94
CA ALA A 145 -12.84 -6.82 -2.88
C ALA A 145 -11.72 -7.86 -2.74
N ASN A 146 -10.98 -8.13 -3.83
CA ASN A 146 -9.76 -8.93 -3.74
C ASN A 146 -8.62 -8.07 -3.14
N ALA A 147 -8.71 -7.80 -1.84
CA ALA A 147 -7.78 -6.95 -1.12
C ALA A 147 -6.49 -7.69 -0.73
N SER A 148 -5.41 -6.93 -0.57
CA SER A 148 -4.15 -7.45 -0.02
C SER A 148 -4.24 -7.66 1.50
N LEU A 149 -3.60 -8.72 2.02
CA LEU A 149 -3.64 -9.06 3.45
C LEU A 149 -3.09 -7.94 4.33
N GLY A 150 -2.03 -7.26 3.88
CA GLY A 150 -1.49 -6.09 4.57
C GLY A 150 -2.48 -4.93 4.64
N GLY A 151 -3.18 -4.65 3.53
CA GLY A 151 -4.26 -3.64 3.50
C GLY A 151 -5.42 -4.01 4.40
N MET A 152 -5.87 -5.27 4.35
CA MET A 152 -6.94 -5.77 5.23
C MET A 152 -6.57 -5.62 6.71
N THR A 153 -5.35 -5.96 7.07
CA THR A 153 -4.85 -5.81 8.45
C THR A 153 -4.83 -4.34 8.89
N ALA A 154 -4.31 -3.46 8.03
CA ALA A 154 -4.18 -2.03 8.31
C ALA A 154 -5.54 -1.34 8.49
N THR A 155 -6.58 -1.79 7.77
CA THR A 155 -7.93 -1.21 7.82
C THR A 155 -8.89 -2.00 8.72
N ARG A 156 -8.42 -3.07 9.39
CA ARG A 156 -9.26 -3.99 10.18
C ARG A 156 -10.44 -4.51 9.36
N ALA A 157 -10.15 -4.91 8.11
CA ALA A 157 -11.18 -5.40 7.20
C ALA A 157 -11.89 -6.61 7.79
N SER A 158 -13.19 -6.64 7.60
CA SER A 158 -14.06 -7.78 7.94
C SER A 158 -14.82 -8.21 6.67
N GLY A 159 -15.76 -9.11 6.80
CA GLY A 159 -16.56 -9.57 5.70
C GLY A 159 -17.81 -10.32 6.18
N THR A 160 -18.55 -10.88 5.26
CA THR A 160 -19.81 -11.59 5.56
C THR A 160 -19.61 -12.85 6.41
N ASN A 161 -18.39 -13.39 6.45
CA ASN A 161 -18.02 -14.59 7.21
C ASN A 161 -17.18 -14.28 8.46
N ALA A 162 -17.10 -13.02 8.85
CA ALA A 162 -16.29 -12.58 10.00
C ALA A 162 -17.13 -12.41 11.26
#